data_20be6d693e7f98af092a6cb258a5ceae
#
_entry.id   20be6d693e7f98af092a6cb258a5ceae
#
_cell.length_a   1.000
_cell.length_b   1.000
_cell.length_c   1.000
_cell.angle_alpha   90.00
_cell.angle_beta   90.00
_cell.angle_gamma   90.00
#
_symmetry.space_group_name_H-M   'P 1'
#
loop_
_entity.id
_entity.type
_entity.pdbx_description
1 polymer ?
#
loop_
_entity_poly.entity_id
_entity_poly.type
_entity_poly.pdbx_seq_one_letter_code
_entity_poly.pdbx_strand_id
1 'polypeptide(L)'
;MVKRELLETINDELLEKLYGFCYARTNDSYEAEDLCSDIVLAIIKAAGSGRAIEDPYPFIWKVARNKYADFSEKRAKHSEMQYEGDPEEAMADIAASENDNDDEDSDKLNLIYRRIAFLTKAYREVMIAFYLDGLSTADIAKLQNASENTIRQRLFSARQKIKSEVDEMTETYNKPVALDKIDFEIWGTGNPSWGDPRDVCTRMFSNHIVWLCHKKPRTAAEIAEELNVPTVYVEEELEILKNGENGEYGLLRRLDNGKYAINFVLLDKDVFEKATELYTARLPKICDIITDYIETHKKEYLAYPYLNRKVDMNLILWQQIKHLASVYSHSVSKVLEEKYFKGLTKEDRPFSVFGYVDNGKHYGGGCDGISGTNICGYSEVHLENIYITRIRKHFSCGTNISNEPQMQLAIRAINGLDVDTLTEVEKEHAAKAIESGYLYREGNMLYTKILVSELKSRDLFDISYSLDVSCFAEEAEDTAEKLSSLFKKSIPEYLWGEWQYANSLANMPVLDAVVECLITKGLLTPPENGLGAEGCYMLVDK
;
A
#
# COMPACT_ATOMS: atom_id res chain seq x y z
N MET A 1 15.96 22.21 54.06
CA MET A 1 15.02 23.34 53.68
C MET A 1 14.36 23.05 52.33
N VAL A 2 15.07 22.47 51.42
CA VAL A 2 14.64 22.27 49.99
C VAL A 2 13.47 21.31 49.76
N LYS A 3 13.27 20.29 50.58
CA LYS A 3 12.21 19.28 50.41
C LYS A 3 10.78 19.83 50.59
N ARG A 4 10.63 20.77 51.54
CA ARG A 4 9.35 21.38 51.90
C ARG A 4 8.92 22.43 50.89
N GLU A 5 9.84 23.24 50.37
CA GLU A 5 9.60 24.25 49.35
C GLU A 5 9.16 23.65 48.02
N LEU A 6 9.75 22.54 47.55
CA LEU A 6 9.37 21.87 46.33
C LEU A 6 7.95 21.28 46.41
N LEU A 7 7.57 20.70 47.57
CA LEU A 7 6.23 20.15 47.79
C LEU A 7 5.18 21.24 47.97
N GLU A 8 5.54 22.38 48.57
CA GLU A 8 4.65 23.55 48.71
C GLU A 8 4.44 24.28 47.37
N THR A 9 5.31 24.07 46.40
CA THR A 9 5.16 24.59 45.01
C THR A 9 4.09 23.80 44.22
N ILE A 10 3.79 22.55 44.61
CA ILE A 10 2.74 21.73 44.02
C ILE A 10 1.39 22.19 44.60
N ASN A 11 0.84 23.21 44.02
CA ASN A 11 -0.47 23.76 44.35
C ASN A 11 -1.44 23.61 43.15
N ASP A 12 -2.70 23.98 43.38
CA ASP A 12 -3.73 23.82 42.34
C ASP A 12 -3.38 24.58 41.06
N GLU A 13 -2.83 25.78 41.14
CA GLU A 13 -2.37 26.57 39.98
C GLU A 13 -1.28 25.87 39.17
N LEU A 14 -0.32 25.22 39.83
CA LEU A 14 0.71 24.45 39.16
C LEU A 14 0.13 23.18 38.52
N LEU A 15 -0.81 22.50 39.22
CA LEU A 15 -1.46 21.29 38.69
C LEU A 15 -2.27 21.61 37.45
N GLU A 16 -3.02 22.74 37.42
CA GLU A 16 -3.73 23.19 36.23
C GLU A 16 -2.76 23.49 35.07
N LYS A 17 -1.62 24.13 35.34
CA LYS A 17 -0.59 24.38 34.33
C LYS A 17 0.05 23.11 33.81
N LEU A 18 0.32 22.14 34.68
CA LEU A 18 0.86 20.84 34.29
C LEU A 18 -0.16 20.04 33.48
N TYR A 19 -1.43 20.02 33.91
CA TYR A 19 -2.49 19.39 33.14
C TYR A 19 -2.64 20.04 31.77
N GLY A 20 -2.68 21.37 31.67
CA GLY A 20 -2.72 22.09 30.42
C GLY A 20 -1.51 21.80 29.51
N PHE A 21 -0.31 21.67 30.10
CA PHE A 21 0.89 21.21 29.38
C PHE A 21 0.72 19.81 28.79
N CYS A 22 0.16 18.86 29.56
CA CYS A 22 -0.09 17.49 29.12
C CYS A 22 -1.18 17.45 28.06
N TYR A 23 -2.30 18.12 28.30
CA TYR A 23 -3.45 18.12 27.39
C TYR A 23 -3.14 18.75 26.03
N ALA A 24 -2.37 19.84 25.99
CA ALA A 24 -1.93 20.47 24.74
C ALA A 24 -1.01 19.56 23.89
N ARG A 25 -0.47 18.48 24.46
CA ARG A 25 0.44 17.53 23.81
C ARG A 25 -0.19 16.16 23.51
N THR A 26 -1.13 15.73 24.34
CA THR A 26 -1.83 14.46 24.16
C THR A 26 -3.15 14.64 23.40
N ASN A 27 -3.82 15.78 23.61
CA ASN A 27 -5.17 16.08 23.13
C ASN A 27 -6.22 15.04 23.54
N ASP A 28 -5.92 14.32 24.62
CA ASP A 28 -6.77 13.31 25.24
C ASP A 28 -6.77 13.53 26.76
N SER A 29 -7.95 13.58 27.39
CA SER A 29 -8.07 13.87 28.81
C SER A 29 -7.47 12.78 29.69
N TYR A 30 -7.65 11.52 29.35
CA TYR A 30 -7.12 10.39 30.11
C TYR A 30 -5.60 10.31 30.00
N GLU A 31 -5.06 10.42 28.78
CA GLU A 31 -3.62 10.47 28.57
C GLU A 31 -2.98 11.70 29.22
N ALA A 32 -3.67 12.84 29.22
CA ALA A 32 -3.22 14.05 29.91
C ALA A 32 -3.18 13.88 31.43
N GLU A 33 -4.18 13.23 32.02
CA GLU A 33 -4.23 12.93 33.44
C GLU A 33 -3.13 11.94 33.83
N ASP A 34 -2.95 10.87 33.06
CA ASP A 34 -1.90 9.86 33.29
C ASP A 34 -0.52 10.50 33.20
N LEU A 35 -0.24 11.28 32.16
CA LEU A 35 1.02 11.98 32.00
C LEU A 35 1.24 13.02 33.10
N CYS A 36 0.21 13.77 33.49
CA CYS A 36 0.27 14.73 34.60
C CYS A 36 0.58 14.02 35.92
N SER A 37 -0.11 12.90 36.19
CA SER A 37 0.13 12.06 37.38
C SER A 37 1.56 11.51 37.42
N ASP A 38 2.09 11.06 36.29
CA ASP A 38 3.47 10.59 36.16
C ASP A 38 4.50 11.70 36.40
N ILE A 39 4.22 12.92 35.94
CA ILE A 39 5.04 14.10 36.19
C ILE A 39 5.06 14.43 37.68
N VAL A 40 3.89 14.54 38.31
CA VAL A 40 3.75 14.85 39.74
C VAL A 40 4.45 13.79 40.61
N LEU A 41 4.28 12.51 40.27
CA LEU A 41 4.95 11.41 40.96
C LEU A 41 6.47 11.48 40.84
N ALA A 42 6.99 11.86 39.68
CA ALA A 42 8.41 12.04 39.46
C ALA A 42 8.99 13.22 40.27
N ILE A 43 8.24 14.30 40.40
CA ILE A 43 8.61 15.47 41.23
C ILE A 43 8.65 15.06 42.70
N ILE A 44 7.64 14.34 43.21
CA ILE A 44 7.58 13.85 44.59
C ILE A 44 8.74 12.89 44.87
N LYS A 45 9.08 11.97 43.97
CA LYS A 45 10.24 11.07 44.09
C LYS A 45 11.56 11.83 44.14
N ALA A 46 11.70 12.87 43.30
CA ALA A 46 12.88 13.71 43.29
C ALA A 46 13.02 14.50 44.59
N ALA A 47 11.94 15.04 45.16
CA ALA A 47 11.92 15.67 46.48
C ALA A 47 12.34 14.71 47.58
N GLY A 48 12.04 13.41 47.47
CA GLY A 48 12.42 12.35 48.40
C GLY A 48 13.88 11.92 48.29
N SER A 49 14.59 12.17 47.19
CA SER A 49 15.93 11.68 46.90
C SER A 49 17.07 12.44 47.59
N GLY A 50 16.78 13.53 48.34
CA GLY A 50 17.78 14.31 49.05
C GLY A 50 18.67 15.21 48.19
N ARG A 51 18.44 15.32 46.87
CA ARG A 51 19.16 16.23 46.00
C ARG A 51 18.77 17.68 46.32
N ALA A 52 19.77 18.57 46.40
CA ALA A 52 19.51 20.01 46.49
C ALA A 52 18.97 20.53 45.14
N ILE A 53 17.77 21.05 45.15
CA ILE A 53 17.14 21.71 44.00
C ILE A 53 17.16 23.20 44.27
N GLU A 54 17.92 23.96 43.49
CA GLU A 54 18.18 25.37 43.71
C GLU A 54 16.94 26.20 43.36
N ASP A 55 16.23 25.88 42.27
CA ASP A 55 15.02 26.50 41.84
C ASP A 55 13.95 25.45 41.51
N PRO A 56 12.85 25.36 42.29
CA PRO A 56 11.78 24.37 42.06
C PRO A 56 11.08 24.49 40.71
N TYR A 57 10.79 25.70 40.26
CA TYR A 57 9.95 25.91 39.08
C TYR A 57 10.61 25.43 37.77
N PRO A 58 11.84 25.83 37.39
CA PRO A 58 12.54 25.27 36.24
C PRO A 58 12.77 23.77 36.33
N PHE A 59 12.98 23.24 37.54
CA PHE A 59 13.15 21.82 37.76
C PHE A 59 11.88 21.05 37.42
N ILE A 60 10.70 21.50 37.88
CA ILE A 60 9.41 20.88 37.58
C ILE A 60 9.19 20.82 36.08
N TRP A 61 9.42 21.89 35.37
CA TRP A 61 9.25 21.92 33.91
C TRP A 61 10.29 21.08 33.15
N LYS A 62 11.47 20.89 33.68
CA LYS A 62 12.43 19.94 33.15
C LYS A 62 11.95 18.49 33.32
N VAL A 63 11.39 18.16 34.48
CA VAL A 63 10.78 16.84 34.73
C VAL A 63 9.61 16.60 33.79
N ALA A 64 8.74 17.60 33.62
CA ALA A 64 7.59 17.51 32.72
C ALA A 64 8.00 17.23 31.27
N ARG A 65 9.00 17.95 30.76
CA ARG A 65 9.52 17.70 29.40
C ARG A 65 10.14 16.32 29.22
N ASN A 66 10.92 15.84 30.22
CA ASN A 66 11.50 14.51 30.17
C ASN A 66 10.42 13.42 30.20
N LYS A 67 9.40 13.56 31.03
CA LYS A 67 8.28 12.62 31.12
C LYS A 67 7.46 12.59 29.84
N TYR A 68 7.26 13.72 29.21
CA TYR A 68 6.62 13.76 27.90
C TYR A 68 7.44 13.06 26.82
N ALA A 69 8.77 13.22 26.82
CA ALA A 69 9.64 12.51 25.89
C ALA A 69 9.54 10.99 26.08
N ASP A 70 9.60 10.51 27.36
CA ASP A 70 9.42 9.10 27.70
C ASP A 70 8.03 8.58 27.28
N PHE A 71 6.99 9.38 27.45
CA PHE A 71 5.61 9.06 27.06
C PHE A 71 5.51 8.93 25.54
N SER A 72 6.04 9.89 24.77
CA SER A 72 6.02 9.86 23.31
C SER A 72 6.77 8.64 22.75
N GLU A 73 7.91 8.27 23.35
CA GLU A 73 8.67 7.09 22.95
C GLU A 73 7.89 5.78 23.23
N LYS A 74 7.24 5.69 24.38
CA LYS A 74 6.38 4.54 24.72
C LYS A 74 5.18 4.41 23.80
N ARG A 75 4.56 5.55 23.46
CA ARG A 75 3.40 5.60 22.56
C ARG A 75 3.79 5.16 21.15
N ALA A 76 4.94 5.61 20.64
CA ALA A 76 5.48 5.15 19.36
C ALA A 76 5.71 3.63 19.35
N LYS A 77 6.28 3.06 20.43
CA LYS A 77 6.46 1.61 20.57
C LYS A 77 5.15 0.83 20.78
N HIS A 78 4.12 1.44 21.37
CA HIS A 78 2.83 0.79 21.60
C HIS A 78 1.98 0.75 20.33
N SER A 79 2.11 1.72 19.43
CA SER A 79 1.48 1.68 18.11
C SER A 79 2.03 0.55 17.23
N GLU A 80 3.24 0.07 17.52
CA GLU A 80 3.83 -1.11 16.88
C GLU A 80 3.28 -2.46 17.40
N MET A 81 2.58 -2.50 18.54
CA MET A 81 2.21 -3.75 19.23
C MET A 81 0.70 -4.04 19.37
N GLN A 82 -0.20 -3.17 18.94
CA GLN A 82 -1.64 -3.41 19.13
C GLN A 82 -2.42 -3.42 17.81
N TYR A 83 -2.60 -4.63 17.26
CA TYR A 83 -3.77 -4.97 16.45
C TYR A 83 -4.23 -6.40 16.81
N GLU A 84 -4.87 -6.56 17.98
CA GLU A 84 -5.76 -7.66 18.30
C GLU A 84 -6.84 -7.15 19.28
N GLY A 85 -7.97 -6.63 18.73
CA GLY A 85 -9.16 -6.25 19.49
C GLY A 85 -10.19 -5.55 18.61
N ASP A 86 -11.45 -5.93 18.77
CA ASP A 86 -12.57 -5.41 17.99
C ASP A 86 -12.79 -3.90 18.23
N PRO A 87 -12.79 -3.05 17.18
CA PRO A 87 -12.94 -1.60 17.32
C PRO A 87 -14.31 -1.14 17.84
N GLU A 88 -15.36 -1.97 17.77
CA GLU A 88 -16.71 -1.60 18.19
C GLU A 88 -16.89 -1.58 19.73
N GLU A 89 -16.15 -2.41 20.48
CA GLU A 89 -16.22 -2.40 21.96
C GLU A 89 -15.52 -1.18 22.58
N ALA A 90 -14.44 -0.69 21.97
CA ALA A 90 -13.70 0.48 22.46
C ALA A 90 -14.48 1.80 22.25
N MET A 91 -15.37 1.88 21.25
CA MET A 91 -16.19 3.07 21.00
C MET A 91 -17.41 3.19 21.92
N ALA A 92 -17.91 2.09 22.48
CA ALA A 92 -19.08 2.10 23.36
C ALA A 92 -18.78 2.70 24.74
N ASP A 93 -17.57 2.54 25.26
CA ASP A 93 -17.17 3.08 26.57
C ASP A 93 -16.89 4.60 26.56
N ILE A 94 -16.53 5.16 25.40
CA ILE A 94 -16.26 6.61 25.25
C ILE A 94 -17.56 7.42 25.26
N ALA A 95 -18.68 6.84 24.82
CA ALA A 95 -19.97 7.52 24.76
C ALA A 95 -20.70 7.60 26.13
N ALA A 96 -20.19 6.96 27.16
CA ALA A 96 -20.89 6.83 28.45
C ALA A 96 -20.43 7.80 29.56
N SER A 97 -19.44 8.67 29.33
CA SER A 97 -18.85 9.52 30.37
C SER A 97 -19.02 11.04 30.15
N GLU A 98 -20.14 11.48 29.59
CA GLU A 98 -20.52 12.89 29.68
C GLU A 98 -21.34 13.11 30.95
N ASN A 99 -20.72 13.65 32.00
CA ASN A 99 -21.42 14.28 33.11
C ASN A 99 -20.96 15.72 33.29
N ASP A 100 -21.97 16.58 33.18
CA ASP A 100 -21.96 18.02 33.42
C ASP A 100 -21.19 18.43 34.68
N ASN A 101 -20.37 19.48 34.54
CA ASN A 101 -20.33 20.56 35.54
C ASN A 101 -19.86 21.86 34.89
N ASP A 102 -20.66 22.89 35.08
CA ASP A 102 -20.49 24.28 34.70
C ASP A 102 -19.12 24.88 35.09
N ASP A 103 -18.36 25.26 34.06
CA ASP A 103 -17.45 26.41 34.16
C ASP A 103 -17.15 26.94 32.74
N GLU A 104 -17.85 28.01 32.32
CA GLU A 104 -17.66 28.66 31.01
C GLU A 104 -16.19 29.05 30.75
N ASP A 105 -15.41 29.30 31.80
CA ASP A 105 -13.99 29.62 31.69
C ASP A 105 -13.11 28.38 31.49
N SER A 106 -13.50 27.22 32.04
CA SER A 106 -12.84 25.93 31.80
C SER A 106 -13.00 25.48 30.35
N ASP A 107 -14.19 25.63 29.79
CA ASP A 107 -14.44 25.25 28.39
C ASP A 107 -13.68 26.13 27.40
N LYS A 108 -13.58 27.43 27.67
CA LYS A 108 -12.77 28.37 26.88
C LYS A 108 -11.28 28.02 26.95
N LEU A 109 -10.79 27.63 28.13
CA LEU A 109 -9.40 27.25 28.34
C LEU A 109 -9.08 25.92 27.62
N ASN A 110 -9.95 24.94 27.73
CA ASN A 110 -9.85 23.68 27.00
C ASN A 110 -9.87 23.90 25.48
N LEU A 111 -10.70 24.78 24.97
CA LEU A 111 -10.72 25.16 23.56
C LEU A 111 -9.39 25.77 23.12
N ILE A 112 -8.80 26.66 23.93
CA ILE A 112 -7.48 27.24 23.63
C ILE A 112 -6.39 26.17 23.59
N TYR A 113 -6.37 25.23 24.54
CA TYR A 113 -5.40 24.13 24.55
C TYR A 113 -5.55 23.22 23.34
N ARG A 114 -6.78 22.88 22.96
CA ARG A 114 -7.06 22.15 21.70
C ARG A 114 -6.49 22.92 20.51
N ARG A 115 -6.72 24.22 20.43
CA ARG A 115 -6.21 25.05 19.32
C ARG A 115 -4.69 25.15 19.28
N ILE A 116 -4.03 25.16 20.43
CA ILE A 116 -2.57 25.08 20.49
C ILE A 116 -2.07 23.76 19.90
N ALA A 117 -2.76 22.63 20.16
CA ALA A 117 -2.42 21.33 19.60
C ALA A 117 -2.56 21.27 18.06
N PHE A 118 -3.46 22.04 17.47
CA PHE A 118 -3.62 22.15 16.00
C PHE A 118 -2.63 23.11 15.31
N LEU A 119 -1.87 23.90 16.06
CA LEU A 119 -0.81 24.71 15.48
C LEU A 119 0.33 23.85 14.95
N THR A 120 1.00 24.33 13.90
CA THR A 120 2.25 23.69 13.45
C THR A 120 3.28 23.68 14.56
N LYS A 121 4.22 22.73 14.54
CA LYS A 121 5.26 22.52 15.56
C LYS A 121 5.93 23.84 15.98
N ALA A 122 6.35 24.67 15.01
CA ALA A 122 7.03 25.93 15.29
C ALA A 122 6.20 26.95 16.08
N TYR A 123 4.89 27.02 15.83
CA TYR A 123 3.97 27.92 16.56
C TYR A 123 3.54 27.30 17.89
N ARG A 124 3.25 26.01 17.91
CA ARG A 124 2.85 25.26 19.11
C ARG A 124 3.93 25.33 20.19
N GLU A 125 5.17 25.00 19.85
CA GLU A 125 6.29 25.03 20.81
C GLU A 125 6.52 26.43 21.40
N VAL A 126 6.39 27.48 20.60
CA VAL A 126 6.53 28.86 21.09
C VAL A 126 5.37 29.24 22.00
N MET A 127 4.13 28.84 21.69
CA MET A 127 2.95 29.11 22.54
C MET A 127 3.07 28.37 23.88
N ILE A 128 3.44 27.08 23.84
CA ILE A 128 3.62 26.30 25.06
C ILE A 128 4.75 26.87 25.91
N ALA A 129 5.92 27.15 25.33
CA ALA A 129 7.05 27.68 26.04
C ALA A 129 6.75 29.04 26.69
N PHE A 130 5.98 29.90 26.03
CA PHE A 130 5.64 31.24 26.54
C PHE A 130 4.51 31.20 27.58
N TYR A 131 3.38 30.50 27.29
CA TYR A 131 2.18 30.56 28.14
C TYR A 131 2.11 29.49 29.22
N LEU A 132 2.63 28.29 28.93
CA LEU A 132 2.57 27.17 29.87
C LEU A 132 3.88 27.00 30.63
N ASP A 133 5.04 27.11 29.94
CA ASP A 133 6.36 26.98 30.59
C ASP A 133 6.83 28.33 31.22
N GLY A 134 6.17 29.46 30.94
CA GLY A 134 6.48 30.78 31.51
C GLY A 134 7.83 31.36 31.04
N LEU A 135 8.37 30.90 29.92
CA LEU A 135 9.67 31.36 29.42
C LEU A 135 9.58 32.73 28.75
N SER A 136 10.63 33.54 28.89
CA SER A 136 10.72 34.82 28.17
C SER A 136 10.98 34.59 26.67
N THR A 137 10.61 35.59 25.81
CA THR A 137 10.91 35.51 24.37
C THR A 137 12.41 35.38 24.09
N ALA A 138 13.27 35.93 24.94
CA ALA A 138 14.72 35.81 24.83
C ALA A 138 15.22 34.40 25.17
N ASP A 139 14.62 33.71 26.16
CA ASP A 139 14.98 32.34 26.53
C ASP A 139 14.47 31.34 25.52
N ILE A 140 13.25 31.53 24.98
CA ILE A 140 12.71 30.73 23.88
C ILE A 140 13.60 30.87 22.63
N ALA A 141 14.07 32.08 22.33
CA ALA A 141 14.98 32.32 21.21
C ALA A 141 16.29 31.51 21.34
N LYS A 142 16.87 31.48 22.54
CA LYS A 142 18.05 30.65 22.82
C LYS A 142 17.74 29.17 22.70
N LEU A 143 16.61 28.72 23.27
CA LEU A 143 16.19 27.30 23.24
C LEU A 143 15.96 26.79 21.81
N GLN A 144 15.35 27.61 20.94
CA GLN A 144 15.03 27.24 19.57
C GLN A 144 16.12 27.65 18.56
N ASN A 145 17.25 28.19 19.01
CA ASN A 145 18.31 28.72 18.14
C ASN A 145 17.79 29.69 17.07
N ALA A 146 16.91 30.58 17.47
CA ALA A 146 16.23 31.56 16.61
C ALA A 146 16.45 33.02 17.13
N SER A 147 16.14 34.00 16.30
CA SER A 147 16.16 35.40 16.80
C SER A 147 14.94 35.69 17.68
N GLU A 148 15.10 36.54 18.69
CA GLU A 148 13.98 36.95 19.53
C GLU A 148 12.83 37.58 18.70
N ASN A 149 13.17 38.29 17.63
CA ASN A 149 12.18 38.84 16.71
C ASN A 149 11.37 37.73 16.00
N THR A 150 12.03 36.64 15.60
CA THR A 150 11.35 35.47 15.06
C THR A 150 10.37 34.85 16.05
N ILE A 151 10.74 34.76 17.32
CA ILE A 151 9.87 34.25 18.38
C ILE A 151 8.65 35.17 18.58
N ARG A 152 8.86 36.48 18.61
CA ARG A 152 7.76 37.45 18.71
C ARG A 152 6.81 37.38 17.52
N GLN A 153 7.33 37.21 16.31
CA GLN A 153 6.51 37.02 15.10
C GLN A 153 5.71 35.72 15.16
N ARG A 154 6.33 34.63 15.59
CA ARG A 154 5.63 33.34 15.77
C ARG A 154 4.52 33.41 16.79
N LEU A 155 4.76 34.05 17.95
CA LEU A 155 3.74 34.28 18.96
C LEU A 155 2.59 35.13 18.42
N PHE A 156 2.90 36.21 17.70
CA PHE A 156 1.87 37.07 17.10
C PHE A 156 1.01 36.30 16.11
N SER A 157 1.62 35.57 15.20
CA SER A 157 0.91 34.77 14.19
C SER A 157 0.08 33.63 14.80
N ALA A 158 0.61 32.93 15.82
CA ALA A 158 -0.12 31.93 16.55
C ALA A 158 -1.36 32.48 17.27
N ARG A 159 -1.22 33.63 17.94
CA ARG A 159 -2.35 34.32 18.59
C ARG A 159 -3.43 34.72 17.59
N GLN A 160 -3.04 35.26 16.44
CA GLN A 160 -3.98 35.66 15.40
C GLN A 160 -4.77 34.44 14.87
N LYS A 161 -4.08 33.34 14.64
CA LYS A 161 -4.74 32.08 14.23
C LYS A 161 -5.74 31.58 15.27
N ILE A 162 -5.32 31.46 16.53
CA ILE A 162 -6.23 31.04 17.62
C ILE A 162 -7.42 31.99 17.75
N LYS A 163 -7.19 33.30 17.69
CA LYS A 163 -8.25 34.28 17.82
C LYS A 163 -9.27 34.22 16.70
N SER A 164 -8.83 34.18 15.42
CA SER A 164 -9.74 34.08 14.27
C SER A 164 -10.57 32.79 14.31
N GLU A 165 -10.00 31.70 14.80
CA GLU A 165 -10.68 30.42 14.89
C GLU A 165 -11.63 30.31 16.08
N VAL A 166 -11.34 30.97 17.22
CA VAL A 166 -12.25 31.01 18.38
C VAL A 166 -13.47 31.90 18.08
N ASP A 167 -13.29 33.00 17.32
CA ASP A 167 -14.38 33.90 16.96
C ASP A 167 -15.35 33.28 15.91
N GLU A 168 -14.91 32.31 15.11
CA GLU A 168 -15.73 31.63 14.07
C GLU A 168 -16.48 30.40 14.60
N MET A 169 -16.23 29.93 15.83
CA MET A 169 -16.69 28.63 16.30
C MET A 169 -17.74 28.65 17.38
N THR A 170 -18.97 28.43 16.94
CA THR A 170 -20.04 28.08 17.88
C THR A 170 -20.66 26.69 17.64
N GLU A 171 -20.40 25.93 16.54
CA GLU A 171 -21.19 24.73 16.29
C GLU A 171 -20.52 23.54 15.57
N THR A 172 -19.27 23.59 15.09
CA THR A 172 -18.81 22.58 14.10
C THR A 172 -17.85 21.50 14.61
N TYR A 173 -17.27 21.59 15.82
CA TYR A 173 -16.12 20.77 16.23
C TYR A 173 -16.38 19.64 17.25
N ASN A 174 -17.61 19.35 17.56
CA ASN A 174 -17.96 18.31 18.55
C ASN A 174 -18.32 16.93 17.94
N LYS A 175 -18.00 16.69 16.67
CA LYS A 175 -18.17 15.35 16.11
C LYS A 175 -16.80 14.79 15.69
N PRO A 176 -16.38 13.64 16.23
CA PRO A 176 -15.27 12.92 15.64
C PRO A 176 -15.59 12.68 14.16
N VAL A 177 -14.66 13.04 13.27
CA VAL A 177 -14.81 12.72 11.86
C VAL A 177 -14.69 11.20 11.74
N ALA A 178 -15.80 10.53 11.48
CA ALA A 178 -15.75 9.15 11.05
C ALA A 178 -15.03 9.13 9.70
N LEU A 179 -13.79 8.62 9.69
CA LEU A 179 -13.02 8.46 8.47
C LEU A 179 -13.60 7.27 7.71
N ASP A 180 -14.18 7.50 6.53
CA ASP A 180 -14.57 6.43 5.64
C ASP A 180 -13.33 5.61 5.25
N LYS A 181 -13.47 4.28 5.19
CA LYS A 181 -12.38 3.42 4.78
C LYS A 181 -11.98 3.73 3.34
N ILE A 182 -10.71 4.07 3.13
CA ILE A 182 -10.10 4.22 1.82
C ILE A 182 -9.13 3.07 1.63
N ASP A 183 -9.50 2.14 0.78
CA ASP A 183 -8.65 1.01 0.43
C ASP A 183 -7.87 1.32 -0.85
N PHE A 184 -6.57 1.11 -0.77
CA PHE A 184 -5.68 1.18 -1.92
C PHE A 184 -5.23 -0.21 -2.32
N GLU A 185 -5.34 -0.51 -3.61
CA GLU A 185 -4.66 -1.64 -4.22
C GLU A 185 -3.30 -1.18 -4.72
N ILE A 186 -2.23 -1.57 -4.02
CA ILE A 186 -0.87 -1.10 -4.29
C ILE A 186 0.06 -2.24 -4.67
N TRP A 187 0.80 -2.03 -5.75
CA TRP A 187 1.87 -2.90 -6.23
C TRP A 187 3.22 -2.19 -6.18
N GLY A 188 4.27 -2.96 -6.17
CA GLY A 188 5.64 -2.46 -6.22
C GLY A 188 6.65 -3.57 -6.42
N THR A 189 7.90 -3.17 -6.60
CA THR A 189 9.04 -4.07 -6.84
C THR A 189 9.94 -4.23 -5.62
N GLY A 190 9.65 -3.51 -4.54
CA GLY A 190 10.43 -3.51 -3.32
C GLY A 190 10.17 -4.73 -2.44
N ASN A 191 10.85 -4.75 -1.31
CA ASN A 191 10.68 -5.72 -0.24
C ASN A 191 10.57 -4.94 1.09
N PRO A 192 9.55 -5.22 1.93
CA PRO A 192 9.37 -4.54 3.22
C PRO A 192 10.61 -4.50 4.09
N SER A 193 11.39 -5.59 4.12
CA SER A 193 12.66 -5.65 4.87
C SER A 193 13.74 -4.71 4.33
N TRP A 194 13.57 -4.15 3.14
CA TRP A 194 14.48 -3.20 2.50
C TRP A 194 13.89 -1.79 2.40
N GLY A 195 12.79 -1.52 3.13
CA GLY A 195 12.18 -0.21 3.18
C GLY A 195 11.12 0.05 2.11
N ASP A 196 10.50 -0.99 1.60
CA ASP A 196 9.36 -0.87 0.70
C ASP A 196 8.21 -0.12 1.41
N PRO A 197 7.75 1.01 0.90
CA PRO A 197 6.77 1.84 1.58
C PRO A 197 5.32 1.33 1.50
N ARG A 198 5.06 0.19 0.83
CA ARG A 198 3.69 -0.34 0.66
C ARG A 198 3.01 -0.67 1.98
N ASP A 199 3.75 -1.15 2.97
CA ASP A 199 3.22 -1.52 4.29
C ASP A 199 2.66 -0.31 5.05
N VAL A 200 3.12 0.90 4.74
CA VAL A 200 2.62 2.13 5.35
C VAL A 200 1.16 2.41 4.97
N CYS A 201 0.72 1.94 3.79
CA CYS A 201 -0.66 2.09 3.31
C CYS A 201 -1.67 1.11 3.93
N THR A 202 -1.29 0.31 4.90
CA THR A 202 -2.22 -0.58 5.62
C THR A 202 -2.97 0.14 6.73
N ARG A 203 -2.49 1.31 7.15
CA ARG A 203 -3.08 2.12 8.22
C ARG A 203 -4.09 3.12 7.68
N MET A 204 -5.28 3.18 8.28
CA MET A 204 -6.36 4.10 7.86
C MET A 204 -5.91 5.56 7.87
N PHE A 205 -5.22 5.99 8.90
CA PHE A 205 -4.73 7.36 9.03
C PHE A 205 -3.74 7.74 7.92
N SER A 206 -2.77 6.85 7.63
CA SER A 206 -1.82 7.01 6.53
C SER A 206 -2.54 7.13 5.18
N ASN A 207 -3.54 6.27 4.94
CA ASN A 207 -4.31 6.25 3.71
C ASN A 207 -5.07 7.58 3.50
N HIS A 208 -5.65 8.14 4.55
CA HIS A 208 -6.31 9.45 4.48
C HIS A 208 -5.33 10.58 4.15
N ILE A 209 -4.16 10.60 4.77
CA ILE A 209 -3.12 11.60 4.48
C ILE A 209 -2.64 11.48 3.03
N VAL A 210 -2.35 10.25 2.57
CA VAL A 210 -1.96 9.98 1.18
C VAL A 210 -3.05 10.44 0.21
N TRP A 211 -4.32 10.14 0.50
CA TRP A 211 -5.46 10.55 -0.31
C TRP A 211 -5.62 12.07 -0.40
N LEU A 212 -5.49 12.78 0.72
CA LEU A 212 -5.56 14.23 0.75
C LEU A 212 -4.42 14.87 -0.06
N CYS A 213 -3.21 14.33 0.05
CA CYS A 213 -2.04 14.78 -0.70
C CYS A 213 -2.08 14.38 -2.19
N HIS A 214 -2.82 13.30 -2.53
CA HIS A 214 -3.10 12.91 -3.92
C HIS A 214 -4.01 13.93 -4.61
N LYS A 215 -5.05 14.38 -3.94
CA LYS A 215 -5.99 15.37 -4.52
C LYS A 215 -5.35 16.72 -4.79
N LYS A 216 -4.53 17.21 -3.89
CA LYS A 216 -3.70 18.44 -4.05
C LYS A 216 -2.59 18.49 -2.99
N PRO A 217 -1.45 19.15 -3.28
CA PRO A 217 -0.42 19.37 -2.27
C PRO A 217 -0.95 20.13 -1.05
N ARG A 218 -0.64 19.66 0.17
CA ARG A 218 -1.14 20.20 1.45
C ARG A 218 -0.03 20.37 2.47
N THR A 219 -0.20 21.31 3.37
CA THR A 219 0.63 21.46 4.58
C THR A 219 0.14 20.53 5.69
N ALA A 220 0.98 20.26 6.69
CA ALA A 220 0.57 19.50 7.87
C ALA A 220 -0.66 20.11 8.58
N ALA A 221 -0.74 21.44 8.64
CA ALA A 221 -1.88 22.13 9.25
C ALA A 221 -3.17 21.93 8.44
N GLU A 222 -3.11 22.06 7.11
CA GLU A 222 -4.28 21.82 6.23
C GLU A 222 -4.79 20.37 6.32
N ILE A 223 -3.88 19.40 6.53
CA ILE A 223 -4.24 17.98 6.72
C ILE A 223 -4.87 17.77 8.10
N ALA A 224 -4.25 18.32 9.15
CA ALA A 224 -4.73 18.21 10.52
C ALA A 224 -6.15 18.80 10.67
N GLU A 225 -6.40 19.94 10.04
CA GLU A 225 -7.72 20.59 10.02
C GLU A 225 -8.75 19.71 9.30
N GLU A 226 -8.43 19.17 8.13
CA GLU A 226 -9.34 18.33 7.34
C GLU A 226 -9.70 17.02 8.06
N LEU A 227 -8.72 16.40 8.74
CA LEU A 227 -8.90 15.15 9.50
C LEU A 227 -9.41 15.38 10.93
N ASN A 228 -9.51 16.64 11.36
CA ASN A 228 -9.85 17.02 12.72
C ASN A 228 -8.98 16.33 13.80
N VAL A 229 -7.67 16.28 13.55
CA VAL A 229 -6.68 15.67 14.45
C VAL A 229 -5.58 16.68 14.80
N PRO A 230 -4.93 16.58 15.96
CA PRO A 230 -3.81 17.44 16.30
C PRO A 230 -2.68 17.38 15.27
N THR A 231 -2.11 18.53 14.93
CA THR A 231 -1.05 18.64 13.91
C THR A 231 0.18 17.79 14.23
N VAL A 232 0.45 17.52 15.51
CA VAL A 232 1.59 16.70 15.93
C VAL A 232 1.51 15.28 15.37
N TYR A 233 0.35 14.64 15.36
CA TYR A 233 0.17 13.32 14.80
C TYR A 233 0.37 13.29 13.28
N VAL A 234 -0.13 14.34 12.62
CA VAL A 234 0.08 14.51 11.18
C VAL A 234 1.56 14.74 10.86
N GLU A 235 2.28 15.54 11.65
CA GLU A 235 3.71 15.80 11.46
C GLU A 235 4.55 14.51 11.60
N GLU A 236 4.27 13.69 12.60
CA GLU A 236 4.94 12.39 12.81
C GLU A 236 4.66 11.43 11.64
N GLU A 237 3.39 11.30 11.25
CA GLU A 237 2.99 10.44 10.15
C GLU A 237 3.56 10.92 8.79
N LEU A 238 3.61 12.23 8.56
CA LEU A 238 4.20 12.80 7.35
C LEU A 238 5.70 12.51 7.23
N GLU A 239 6.45 12.43 8.33
CA GLU A 239 7.85 12.03 8.29
C GLU A 239 8.00 10.55 7.91
N ILE A 240 7.13 9.66 8.41
CA ILE A 240 7.10 8.25 8.01
C ILE A 240 6.71 8.13 6.53
N LEU A 241 5.63 8.80 6.12
CA LEU A 241 5.15 8.76 4.74
C LEU A 241 6.13 9.38 3.73
N LYS A 242 6.98 10.31 4.16
CA LYS A 242 8.01 10.93 3.33
C LYS A 242 9.26 10.08 3.22
N ASN A 243 9.71 9.49 4.33
CA ASN A 243 11.00 8.81 4.40
C ASN A 243 10.88 7.29 4.19
N GLY A 244 9.68 6.69 4.35
CA GLY A 244 9.50 5.26 4.47
C GLY A 244 10.00 4.76 5.84
N GLU A 245 9.80 3.49 6.14
CA GLU A 245 10.19 2.91 7.43
C GLU A 245 11.71 2.89 7.65
N ASN A 246 12.49 2.74 6.58
CA ASN A 246 13.95 2.70 6.64
C ASN A 246 14.62 4.04 6.27
N GLY A 247 13.86 5.11 6.11
CA GLY A 247 14.41 6.44 5.87
C GLY A 247 14.88 6.72 4.43
N GLU A 248 14.67 5.80 3.48
CA GLU A 248 15.19 5.93 2.13
C GLU A 248 14.16 6.49 1.14
N TYR A 249 12.90 6.04 1.23
CA TYR A 249 11.89 6.40 0.24
C TYR A 249 10.48 6.21 0.78
N GLY A 250 9.64 7.22 0.61
CA GLY A 250 8.25 7.21 1.07
C GLY A 250 7.21 7.46 -0.02
N LEU A 251 5.96 7.38 0.37
CA LEU A 251 4.78 7.59 -0.47
C LEU A 251 4.47 9.06 -0.73
N LEU A 252 5.02 9.96 0.09
CA LEU A 252 4.89 11.40 -0.06
C LEU A 252 6.24 12.06 -0.31
N ARG A 253 6.21 13.20 -1.01
CA ARG A 253 7.34 14.11 -1.16
C ARG A 253 6.98 15.48 -0.57
N ARG A 254 7.98 16.14 0.00
CA ARG A 254 7.86 17.51 0.44
C ARG A 254 8.32 18.44 -0.68
N LEU A 255 7.45 19.38 -1.07
CA LEU A 255 7.74 20.40 -2.07
C LEU A 255 8.49 21.59 -1.44
N ASP A 256 9.12 22.43 -2.28
CA ASP A 256 9.88 23.61 -1.84
C ASP A 256 9.04 24.61 -1.03
N ASN A 257 7.74 24.69 -1.29
CA ASN A 257 6.78 25.52 -0.55
C ASN A 257 6.34 24.91 0.78
N GLY A 258 6.93 23.80 1.23
CA GLY A 258 6.63 23.11 2.48
C GLY A 258 5.37 22.24 2.45
N LYS A 259 4.68 22.12 1.32
CA LYS A 259 3.53 21.21 1.15
C LYS A 259 4.00 19.80 0.85
N TYR A 260 3.16 18.85 1.22
CA TYR A 260 3.34 17.42 0.90
C TYR A 260 2.46 17.05 -0.29
N ALA A 261 2.99 16.25 -1.17
CA ALA A 261 2.32 15.74 -2.35
C ALA A 261 2.63 14.26 -2.53
N ILE A 262 1.78 13.55 -3.26
CA ILE A 262 1.98 12.13 -3.57
C ILE A 262 3.29 11.91 -4.32
N ASN A 263 3.98 10.81 -4.04
CA ASN A 263 5.28 10.48 -4.63
C ASN A 263 5.26 9.19 -5.47
N PHE A 264 4.09 8.74 -5.88
CA PHE A 264 3.89 7.56 -6.73
C PHE A 264 2.60 7.71 -7.54
N VAL A 265 2.44 6.89 -8.58
CA VAL A 265 1.22 6.88 -9.39
C VAL A 265 0.10 6.22 -8.60
N LEU A 266 -0.92 6.99 -8.26
CA LEU A 266 -2.16 6.53 -7.67
C LEU A 266 -3.33 7.00 -8.54
N LEU A 267 -4.09 6.07 -9.11
CA LEU A 267 -5.29 6.39 -9.86
C LEU A 267 -6.49 6.39 -8.91
N ASP A 268 -7.27 7.45 -8.92
CA ASP A 268 -8.56 7.41 -8.22
C ASP A 268 -9.55 6.48 -8.95
N LYS A 269 -10.63 6.12 -8.26
CA LYS A 269 -11.61 5.16 -8.74
C LYS A 269 -12.12 5.49 -10.15
N ASP A 270 -12.50 6.75 -10.38
CA ASP A 270 -13.09 7.18 -11.67
C ASP A 270 -12.05 7.16 -12.80
N VAL A 271 -10.79 7.50 -12.48
CA VAL A 271 -9.70 7.49 -13.47
C VAL A 271 -9.34 6.06 -13.84
N PHE A 272 -9.26 5.18 -12.85
CA PHE A 272 -8.97 3.76 -13.05
C PHE A 272 -10.07 3.10 -13.91
N GLU A 273 -11.35 3.31 -13.59
CA GLU A 273 -12.47 2.79 -14.37
C GLU A 273 -12.44 3.28 -15.81
N LYS A 274 -12.27 4.59 -16.02
CA LYS A 274 -12.16 5.14 -17.38
C LYS A 274 -10.97 4.61 -18.16
N ALA A 275 -9.81 4.46 -17.50
CA ALA A 275 -8.63 3.93 -18.15
C ALA A 275 -8.79 2.47 -18.58
N THR A 276 -9.41 1.63 -17.73
CA THR A 276 -9.71 0.23 -18.06
C THR A 276 -10.77 0.12 -19.15
N GLU A 277 -11.79 0.98 -19.16
CA GLU A 277 -12.81 1.06 -20.21
C GLU A 277 -12.22 1.40 -21.58
N LEU A 278 -11.22 2.28 -21.65
CA LEU A 278 -10.55 2.62 -22.91
C LEU A 278 -9.86 1.41 -23.54
N TYR A 279 -9.27 0.53 -22.74
CA TYR A 279 -8.72 -0.73 -23.24
C TYR A 279 -9.80 -1.73 -23.66
N THR A 280 -10.82 -1.89 -22.83
CA THR A 280 -11.85 -2.93 -23.03
C THR A 280 -12.84 -2.59 -24.15
N ALA A 281 -13.02 -1.32 -24.48
CA ALA A 281 -13.89 -0.89 -25.57
C ALA A 281 -13.49 -1.44 -26.95
N ARG A 282 -12.22 -1.80 -27.15
CA ARG A 282 -11.69 -2.32 -28.42
C ARG A 282 -11.61 -3.85 -28.47
N LEU A 283 -11.93 -4.53 -27.38
CA LEU A 283 -11.79 -5.98 -27.26
C LEU A 283 -12.50 -6.82 -28.32
N PRO A 284 -13.72 -6.49 -28.80
CA PRO A 284 -14.34 -7.29 -29.85
C PRO A 284 -13.44 -7.42 -31.09
N LYS A 285 -12.89 -6.29 -31.57
CA LYS A 285 -11.99 -6.29 -32.74
C LYS A 285 -10.64 -6.95 -32.43
N ILE A 286 -10.10 -6.72 -31.24
CA ILE A 286 -8.86 -7.37 -30.77
C ILE A 286 -9.03 -8.90 -30.76
N CYS A 287 -10.15 -9.39 -30.24
CA CYS A 287 -10.47 -10.82 -30.21
C CYS A 287 -10.65 -11.42 -31.59
N ASP A 288 -11.20 -10.67 -32.55
CA ASP A 288 -11.31 -11.14 -33.93
C ASP A 288 -9.92 -11.33 -34.55
N ILE A 289 -9.02 -10.35 -34.40
CA ILE A 289 -7.63 -10.43 -34.89
C ILE A 289 -6.91 -11.61 -34.26
N ILE A 290 -7.02 -11.79 -32.93
CA ILE A 290 -6.38 -12.93 -32.22
C ILE A 290 -6.97 -14.27 -32.72
N THR A 291 -8.28 -14.33 -32.94
CA THR A 291 -8.95 -15.55 -33.44
C THR A 291 -8.43 -15.93 -34.81
N ASP A 292 -8.39 -14.99 -35.74
CA ASP A 292 -7.89 -15.21 -37.10
C ASP A 292 -6.42 -15.64 -37.10
N TYR A 293 -5.63 -15.05 -36.21
CA TYR A 293 -4.23 -15.43 -36.03
C TYR A 293 -4.07 -16.89 -35.54
N ILE A 294 -4.86 -17.27 -34.50
CA ILE A 294 -4.87 -18.62 -33.96
C ILE A 294 -5.24 -19.64 -35.05
N GLU A 295 -6.31 -19.41 -35.81
CA GLU A 295 -6.74 -20.33 -36.86
C GLU A 295 -5.69 -20.45 -37.99
N THR A 296 -5.03 -19.37 -38.34
CA THR A 296 -3.97 -19.35 -39.35
C THR A 296 -2.76 -20.19 -38.92
N HIS A 297 -2.32 -20.09 -37.64
CA HIS A 297 -1.12 -20.74 -37.12
C HIS A 297 -1.40 -22.08 -36.39
N LYS A 298 -2.62 -22.56 -36.43
CA LYS A 298 -3.05 -23.78 -35.71
C LYS A 298 -2.20 -24.98 -36.03
N LYS A 299 -1.77 -25.14 -37.30
CA LYS A 299 -0.92 -26.24 -37.69
C LYS A 299 0.49 -26.14 -37.08
N GLU A 300 1.02 -24.95 -36.99
CA GLU A 300 2.33 -24.67 -36.39
C GLU A 300 2.33 -24.97 -34.91
N TYR A 301 1.30 -24.50 -34.19
CA TYR A 301 1.11 -24.81 -32.77
C TYR A 301 1.04 -26.32 -32.50
N LEU A 302 0.30 -27.07 -33.30
CA LEU A 302 0.17 -28.54 -33.15
C LEU A 302 1.40 -29.29 -33.59
N ALA A 303 2.24 -28.76 -34.47
CA ALA A 303 3.45 -29.39 -34.97
C ALA A 303 4.67 -29.20 -34.03
N TYR A 304 4.54 -28.37 -33.01
CA TYR A 304 5.62 -28.11 -32.06
C TYR A 304 5.99 -29.37 -31.27
N PRO A 305 7.28 -29.64 -30.97
CA PRO A 305 7.75 -30.89 -30.36
C PRO A 305 7.49 -30.94 -28.85
N TYR A 306 6.23 -31.08 -28.47
CA TYR A 306 5.87 -31.30 -27.06
C TYR A 306 6.35 -32.70 -26.60
N LEU A 307 6.67 -32.81 -25.33
CA LEU A 307 7.04 -34.08 -24.71
C LEU A 307 5.82 -34.88 -24.25
N ASN A 308 4.64 -34.34 -24.29
CA ASN A 308 3.41 -34.97 -23.91
C ASN A 308 3.02 -36.06 -24.91
N ARG A 309 2.48 -37.18 -24.41
CA ARG A 309 1.91 -38.26 -25.26
C ARG A 309 0.68 -37.77 -26.05
N LYS A 310 -0.12 -36.90 -25.44
CA LYS A 310 -1.30 -36.27 -26.03
C LYS A 310 -1.25 -34.77 -25.78
N VAL A 311 -1.46 -34.02 -26.83
CA VAL A 311 -1.57 -32.54 -26.76
C VAL A 311 -2.82 -32.14 -27.49
N ASP A 312 -3.58 -31.26 -26.92
CA ASP A 312 -4.72 -30.63 -27.60
C ASP A 312 -4.54 -29.09 -27.71
N MET A 313 -5.30 -28.52 -28.61
CA MET A 313 -5.21 -27.07 -28.90
C MET A 313 -5.61 -26.21 -27.70
N ASN A 314 -6.51 -26.71 -26.85
CA ASN A 314 -6.94 -25.95 -25.66
C ASN A 314 -5.77 -25.71 -24.70
N LEU A 315 -4.95 -26.75 -24.41
CA LEU A 315 -3.78 -26.62 -23.54
C LEU A 315 -2.76 -25.62 -24.11
N ILE A 316 -2.52 -25.72 -25.44
CA ILE A 316 -1.62 -24.80 -26.14
C ILE A 316 -2.13 -23.36 -26.03
N LEU A 317 -3.39 -23.11 -26.32
CA LEU A 317 -3.96 -21.78 -26.29
C LEU A 317 -3.96 -21.16 -24.89
N TRP A 318 -4.27 -21.95 -23.88
CA TRP A 318 -4.17 -21.47 -22.49
C TRP A 318 -2.76 -20.99 -22.14
N GLN A 319 -1.74 -21.63 -22.68
CA GLN A 319 -0.34 -21.20 -22.50
C GLN A 319 -0.01 -19.94 -23.32
N GLN A 320 -0.53 -19.85 -24.55
CA GLN A 320 -0.17 -18.78 -25.47
C GLN A 320 -0.98 -17.49 -25.27
N ILE A 321 -2.15 -17.56 -24.62
CA ILE A 321 -3.10 -16.45 -24.57
C ILE A 321 -2.53 -15.19 -23.89
N LYS A 322 -1.67 -15.33 -22.88
CA LYS A 322 -0.99 -14.22 -22.24
C LYS A 322 -0.15 -13.41 -23.24
N HIS A 323 0.59 -14.12 -24.10
CA HIS A 323 1.44 -13.49 -25.12
C HIS A 323 0.58 -12.81 -26.19
N LEU A 324 -0.43 -13.50 -26.70
CA LEU A 324 -1.35 -12.95 -27.71
C LEU A 324 -2.10 -11.72 -27.19
N ALA A 325 -2.61 -11.75 -25.97
CA ALA A 325 -3.27 -10.62 -25.35
C ALA A 325 -2.32 -9.44 -25.09
N SER A 326 -1.05 -9.72 -24.76
CA SER A 326 -0.06 -8.69 -24.46
C SER A 326 0.35 -7.85 -25.69
N VAL A 327 0.22 -8.40 -26.91
CA VAL A 327 0.61 -7.69 -28.15
C VAL A 327 -0.16 -6.37 -28.30
N TYR A 328 -1.47 -6.37 -28.01
CA TYR A 328 -2.26 -5.16 -28.03
C TYR A 328 -1.78 -4.13 -26.99
N SER A 329 -1.56 -4.56 -25.74
CA SER A 329 -1.06 -3.69 -24.68
C SER A 329 0.33 -3.12 -25.02
N HIS A 330 1.21 -3.93 -25.64
CA HIS A 330 2.50 -3.46 -26.15
C HIS A 330 2.35 -2.41 -27.26
N SER A 331 1.40 -2.61 -28.19
CA SER A 331 1.12 -1.64 -29.27
C SER A 331 0.68 -0.30 -28.67
N VAL A 332 -0.20 -0.29 -27.69
CA VAL A 332 -0.63 0.93 -26.99
C VAL A 332 0.54 1.58 -26.26
N SER A 333 1.33 0.79 -25.52
CA SER A 333 2.52 1.28 -24.79
C SER A 333 3.53 1.95 -25.73
N LYS A 334 3.77 1.35 -26.90
CA LYS A 334 4.67 1.92 -27.92
C LYS A 334 4.20 3.28 -28.41
N VAL A 335 2.91 3.41 -28.70
CA VAL A 335 2.34 4.70 -29.15
C VAL A 335 2.43 5.74 -28.03
N LEU A 336 2.12 5.37 -26.77
CA LEU A 336 2.25 6.26 -25.62
C LEU A 336 3.68 6.78 -25.49
N GLU A 337 4.67 5.89 -25.57
CA GLU A 337 6.09 6.24 -25.47
C GLU A 337 6.55 7.15 -26.60
N GLU A 338 6.29 6.76 -27.85
CA GLU A 338 6.83 7.45 -29.02
C GLU A 338 6.17 8.81 -29.28
N LYS A 339 4.88 8.96 -28.97
CA LYS A 339 4.11 10.17 -29.33
C LYS A 339 3.78 11.07 -28.14
N TYR A 340 3.38 10.51 -27.01
CA TYR A 340 2.75 11.28 -25.93
C TYR A 340 3.65 11.53 -24.72
N PHE A 341 4.56 10.58 -24.42
CA PHE A 341 5.49 10.65 -23.29
C PHE A 341 6.96 10.53 -23.69
N LYS A 342 7.25 10.86 -24.93
CA LYS A 342 8.59 10.78 -25.51
C LYS A 342 9.62 11.56 -24.69
N GLY A 343 10.71 10.87 -24.31
CA GLY A 343 11.81 11.46 -23.56
C GLY A 343 11.55 11.67 -22.07
N LEU A 344 10.37 11.31 -21.57
CA LEU A 344 10.10 11.28 -20.15
C LEU A 344 10.65 9.98 -19.55
N THR A 345 11.46 10.11 -18.52
CA THR A 345 12.04 8.98 -17.78
C THR A 345 11.49 8.96 -16.36
N LYS A 346 11.30 7.76 -15.83
CA LYS A 346 10.98 7.62 -14.41
C LYS A 346 12.14 8.10 -13.55
N GLU A 347 11.83 8.60 -12.38
CA GLU A 347 12.80 8.94 -11.36
C GLU A 347 13.56 7.67 -10.93
N ASP A 348 14.88 7.77 -10.72
CA ASP A 348 15.67 6.66 -10.22
C ASP A 348 15.34 6.43 -8.74
N ARG A 349 14.77 5.27 -8.43
CA ARG A 349 14.27 4.91 -7.11
C ARG A 349 14.65 3.48 -6.77
N PRO A 350 14.91 3.17 -5.49
CA PRO A 350 15.25 1.80 -5.08
C PRO A 350 14.12 0.80 -5.36
N PHE A 351 12.85 1.26 -5.39
CA PHE A 351 11.68 0.44 -5.72
C PHE A 351 10.60 1.26 -6.41
N SER A 352 9.76 0.56 -7.16
CA SER A 352 8.59 1.13 -7.80
C SER A 352 7.36 0.91 -6.92
N VAL A 353 6.53 1.93 -6.77
CA VAL A 353 5.23 1.84 -6.11
C VAL A 353 4.19 2.49 -7.01
N PHE A 354 3.05 1.85 -7.19
CA PHE A 354 1.92 2.35 -7.97
C PHE A 354 0.63 1.64 -7.56
N GLY A 355 -0.51 2.26 -7.76
CA GLY A 355 -1.77 1.67 -7.35
C GLY A 355 -3.00 2.45 -7.80
N TYR A 356 -4.16 1.98 -7.35
CA TYR A 356 -5.45 2.65 -7.53
C TYR A 356 -6.30 2.54 -6.26
N VAL A 357 -7.28 3.43 -6.16
CA VAL A 357 -8.30 3.34 -5.10
C VAL A 357 -9.26 2.21 -5.45
N ASP A 358 -9.41 1.24 -4.53
CA ASP A 358 -10.24 0.07 -4.75
C ASP A 358 -11.69 0.46 -5.10
N ASN A 359 -12.20 -0.15 -6.14
CA ASN A 359 -13.56 0.05 -6.65
C ASN A 359 -14.44 -1.20 -6.47
N GLY A 360 -13.94 -2.21 -5.74
CA GLY A 360 -14.60 -3.50 -5.56
C GLY A 360 -14.56 -4.41 -6.80
N LYS A 361 -13.85 -4.01 -7.86
CA LYS A 361 -13.62 -4.81 -9.06
C LYS A 361 -12.19 -5.31 -9.05
N HIS A 362 -12.01 -6.58 -8.74
CA HIS A 362 -10.69 -7.20 -8.79
C HIS A 362 -10.44 -7.76 -10.18
N TYR A 363 -9.49 -7.17 -10.89
CA TYR A 363 -8.93 -7.71 -12.11
C TYR A 363 -7.72 -8.56 -11.72
N GLY A 364 -7.86 -9.86 -11.81
CA GLY A 364 -6.86 -10.78 -11.31
C GLY A 364 -6.43 -11.79 -12.37
N GLY A 365 -5.59 -11.38 -13.29
CA GLY A 365 -4.87 -12.31 -14.16
C GLY A 365 -3.37 -12.12 -14.00
N GLY A 366 -2.63 -13.22 -14.00
CA GLY A 366 -1.19 -13.17 -13.88
C GLY A 366 -0.53 -14.49 -14.29
N CYS A 367 0.78 -14.51 -14.17
CA CYS A 367 1.59 -15.69 -14.38
C CYS A 367 2.60 -15.80 -13.25
N ASP A 368 2.57 -16.92 -12.55
CA ASP A 368 3.58 -17.29 -11.57
C ASP A 368 4.45 -18.40 -12.11
N GLY A 369 5.66 -18.51 -11.60
CA GLY A 369 6.57 -19.58 -11.92
C GLY A 369 7.25 -20.14 -10.67
N ILE A 370 7.44 -21.45 -10.65
CA ILE A 370 8.33 -22.11 -9.70
C ILE A 370 9.36 -22.93 -10.46
N SER A 371 10.55 -22.98 -9.92
CA SER A 371 11.66 -23.72 -10.52
C SER A 371 12.26 -24.68 -9.52
N GLY A 372 12.97 -25.67 -10.04
CA GLY A 372 13.76 -26.58 -9.24
C GLY A 372 14.84 -27.24 -10.06
N THR A 373 15.90 -27.62 -9.40
CA THR A 373 17.04 -28.32 -10.00
C THR A 373 17.15 -29.77 -9.48
N ASN A 374 17.58 -30.69 -10.33
CA ASN A 374 17.71 -32.12 -9.99
C ASN A 374 16.39 -32.77 -9.53
N ILE A 375 15.30 -32.50 -10.23
CA ILE A 375 13.95 -32.96 -9.90
C ILE A 375 13.56 -34.13 -10.79
N CYS A 376 13.24 -35.29 -10.20
CA CYS A 376 12.69 -36.46 -10.89
C CYS A 376 13.49 -36.90 -12.14
N GLY A 377 14.82 -36.71 -12.13
CA GLY A 377 15.70 -37.08 -13.24
C GLY A 377 15.92 -36.03 -14.31
N TYR A 378 15.39 -34.83 -14.10
CA TYR A 378 15.68 -33.63 -14.90
C TYR A 378 16.66 -32.72 -14.15
N SER A 379 17.62 -32.13 -14.86
CA SER A 379 18.61 -31.22 -14.31
C SER A 379 17.95 -29.89 -13.89
N GLU A 380 16.94 -29.47 -14.66
CA GLU A 380 16.18 -28.23 -14.40
C GLU A 380 14.72 -28.43 -14.80
N VAL A 381 13.82 -27.89 -13.99
CA VAL A 381 12.37 -27.85 -14.24
C VAL A 381 11.85 -26.47 -13.91
N HIS A 382 11.13 -25.87 -14.85
CA HIS A 382 10.38 -24.63 -14.65
C HIS A 382 8.90 -24.92 -14.91
N LEU A 383 8.04 -24.59 -13.96
CA LEU A 383 6.59 -24.63 -14.10
C LEU A 383 6.07 -23.20 -14.10
N GLU A 384 5.43 -22.83 -15.20
CA GLU A 384 4.66 -21.59 -15.30
C GLU A 384 3.17 -21.88 -15.10
N ASN A 385 2.48 -20.97 -14.47
CA ASN A 385 1.09 -21.07 -14.14
C ASN A 385 0.38 -19.74 -14.43
N ILE A 386 -0.47 -19.71 -15.46
CA ILE A 386 -1.31 -18.58 -15.79
C ILE A 386 -2.61 -18.72 -15.01
N TYR A 387 -2.99 -17.69 -14.26
CA TYR A 387 -4.25 -17.65 -13.54
C TYR A 387 -5.11 -16.46 -13.97
N ILE A 388 -6.42 -16.62 -13.86
CA ILE A 388 -7.43 -15.60 -14.10
C ILE A 388 -8.46 -15.78 -13.02
N THR A 389 -8.47 -14.89 -12.04
CA THR A 389 -9.14 -15.08 -10.73
C THR A 389 -10.59 -15.56 -10.84
N ARG A 390 -11.33 -15.10 -11.86
CA ARG A 390 -12.73 -15.49 -12.06
C ARG A 390 -12.93 -16.82 -12.79
N ILE A 391 -11.93 -17.27 -13.55
CA ILE A 391 -12.05 -18.43 -14.46
C ILE A 391 -11.16 -19.56 -13.99
N ARG A 392 -9.92 -19.25 -13.66
CA ARG A 392 -8.91 -20.20 -13.22
C ARG A 392 -8.27 -19.70 -11.94
N LYS A 393 -8.40 -20.51 -10.89
CA LYS A 393 -7.86 -20.18 -9.57
C LYS A 393 -6.33 -20.12 -9.62
N HIS A 394 -5.78 -19.26 -8.77
CA HIS A 394 -4.36 -19.25 -8.51
C HIS A 394 -3.93 -20.61 -7.92
N PHE A 395 -2.96 -21.25 -8.54
CA PHE A 395 -2.30 -22.41 -7.96
C PHE A 395 -1.28 -21.89 -6.94
N SER A 396 -1.65 -21.96 -5.67
CA SER A 396 -0.72 -21.60 -4.59
C SER A 396 0.31 -22.71 -4.46
N CYS A 397 1.44 -22.55 -5.12
CA CYS A 397 2.60 -23.41 -4.94
C CYS A 397 3.60 -22.74 -3.98
N GLY A 398 4.32 -23.57 -3.23
CA GLY A 398 5.45 -23.10 -2.41
C GLY A 398 6.57 -22.51 -3.29
N THR A 399 7.62 -22.07 -2.66
CA THR A 399 8.79 -21.49 -3.37
C THR A 399 9.63 -22.50 -4.12
N ASN A 400 9.36 -23.80 -3.94
CA ASN A 400 10.15 -24.89 -4.53
C ASN A 400 9.25 -26.04 -4.98
N ILE A 401 9.38 -26.43 -6.24
CA ILE A 401 8.63 -27.54 -6.86
C ILE A 401 8.83 -28.88 -6.12
N SER A 402 9.94 -29.05 -5.40
CA SER A 402 10.21 -30.25 -4.58
C SER A 402 9.21 -30.42 -3.43
N ASN A 403 8.51 -29.38 -3.04
CA ASN A 403 7.52 -29.40 -1.97
C ASN A 403 6.08 -29.65 -2.49
N GLU A 404 5.92 -29.86 -3.81
CA GLU A 404 4.63 -30.03 -4.47
C GLU A 404 4.43 -31.47 -4.97
N PRO A 405 3.90 -32.40 -4.16
CA PRO A 405 3.82 -33.81 -4.51
C PRO A 405 3.05 -34.10 -5.81
N GLN A 406 1.98 -33.33 -6.09
CA GLN A 406 1.21 -33.51 -7.33
C GLN A 406 2.03 -33.11 -8.56
N MET A 407 2.84 -32.05 -8.45
CA MET A 407 3.73 -31.62 -9.55
C MET A 407 4.90 -32.59 -9.75
N GLN A 408 5.47 -33.12 -8.68
CA GLN A 408 6.48 -34.18 -8.79
C GLN A 408 5.95 -35.40 -9.52
N LEU A 409 4.73 -35.84 -9.22
CA LEU A 409 4.07 -36.90 -9.93
C LEU A 409 3.81 -36.54 -11.40
N ALA A 410 3.42 -35.31 -11.69
CA ALA A 410 3.24 -34.83 -13.06
C ALA A 410 4.56 -34.86 -13.86
N ILE A 411 5.69 -34.49 -13.24
CA ILE A 411 7.03 -34.59 -13.87
C ILE A 411 7.40 -36.05 -14.15
N ARG A 412 7.23 -36.93 -13.18
CA ARG A 412 7.52 -38.38 -13.36
C ARG A 412 6.62 -39.00 -14.43
N ALA A 413 5.41 -38.48 -14.59
CA ALA A 413 4.43 -38.99 -15.55
C ALA A 413 4.60 -38.44 -16.98
N ILE A 414 5.61 -37.60 -17.27
CA ILE A 414 5.87 -37.07 -18.62
C ILE A 414 6.01 -38.21 -19.63
N ASN A 415 6.80 -39.24 -19.30
CA ASN A 415 7.03 -40.43 -20.16
C ASN A 415 6.17 -41.63 -19.75
N GLY A 416 5.21 -41.46 -18.86
CA GLY A 416 4.39 -42.51 -18.26
C GLY A 416 4.95 -42.99 -16.91
N LEU A 417 4.08 -43.14 -15.93
CA LEU A 417 4.39 -43.59 -14.57
C LEU A 417 3.48 -44.75 -14.20
N ASP A 418 4.08 -45.91 -13.93
CA ASP A 418 3.34 -47.12 -13.56
C ASP A 418 2.77 -46.95 -12.12
N VAL A 419 1.45 -47.11 -11.97
CA VAL A 419 0.75 -47.01 -10.69
C VAL A 419 1.25 -48.04 -9.68
N ASP A 420 1.67 -49.23 -10.11
CA ASP A 420 2.16 -50.28 -9.22
C ASP A 420 3.52 -49.92 -8.57
N THR A 421 4.22 -48.93 -9.11
CA THR A 421 5.50 -48.45 -8.55
C THR A 421 5.29 -47.38 -7.45
N LEU A 422 4.06 -46.94 -7.25
CA LEU A 422 3.72 -45.87 -6.28
C LEU A 422 3.49 -46.45 -4.88
N THR A 423 3.97 -45.72 -3.88
CA THR A 423 3.60 -45.95 -2.49
C THR A 423 2.13 -45.55 -2.25
N GLU A 424 1.52 -46.00 -1.16
CA GLU A 424 0.12 -45.65 -0.86
C GLU A 424 -0.09 -44.15 -0.73
N VAL A 425 0.86 -43.41 -0.14
CA VAL A 425 0.82 -41.93 -0.05
C VAL A 425 0.89 -41.31 -1.46
N GLU A 426 1.74 -41.79 -2.32
CA GLU A 426 1.82 -41.30 -3.70
C GLU A 426 0.56 -41.62 -4.51
N LYS A 427 -0.11 -42.73 -4.25
CA LYS A 427 -1.42 -43.07 -4.87
C LYS A 427 -2.50 -42.07 -4.47
N GLU A 428 -2.52 -41.64 -3.20
CA GLU A 428 -3.44 -40.57 -2.74
C GLU A 428 -3.16 -39.25 -3.45
N HIS A 429 -1.89 -38.84 -3.55
CA HIS A 429 -1.50 -37.65 -4.29
C HIS A 429 -1.80 -37.75 -5.79
N ALA A 430 -1.63 -38.92 -6.38
CA ALA A 430 -1.98 -39.17 -7.77
C ALA A 430 -3.49 -39.06 -8.01
N ALA A 431 -4.31 -39.59 -7.09
CA ALA A 431 -5.77 -39.43 -7.16
C ALA A 431 -6.18 -37.95 -7.13
N LYS A 432 -5.61 -37.17 -6.23
CA LYS A 432 -5.83 -35.71 -6.16
C LYS A 432 -5.35 -35.00 -7.43
N ALA A 433 -4.21 -35.39 -7.98
CA ALA A 433 -3.68 -34.79 -9.22
C ALA A 433 -4.56 -35.13 -10.45
N ILE A 434 -5.20 -36.30 -10.47
CA ILE A 434 -6.20 -36.66 -11.49
C ILE A 434 -7.47 -35.84 -11.32
N GLU A 435 -7.99 -35.75 -10.10
CA GLU A 435 -9.16 -34.94 -9.76
C GLU A 435 -8.94 -33.45 -10.10
N SER A 436 -7.76 -32.91 -9.82
CA SER A 436 -7.36 -31.54 -10.17
C SER A 436 -7.03 -31.37 -11.65
N GLY A 437 -7.06 -32.40 -12.48
CA GLY A 437 -6.83 -32.32 -13.92
C GLY A 437 -5.36 -32.17 -14.34
N TYR A 438 -4.39 -32.46 -13.48
CA TYR A 438 -2.96 -32.42 -13.83
C TYR A 438 -2.45 -33.74 -14.42
N LEU A 439 -3.10 -34.86 -14.05
CA LEU A 439 -2.78 -36.21 -14.56
C LEU A 439 -4.01 -36.84 -15.21
N TYR A 440 -3.76 -37.82 -16.07
CA TYR A 440 -4.77 -38.75 -16.53
C TYR A 440 -4.24 -40.17 -16.49
N ARG A 441 -5.14 -41.15 -16.41
CA ARG A 441 -4.80 -42.59 -16.34
C ARG A 441 -5.19 -43.30 -17.61
N GLU A 442 -4.29 -44.13 -18.16
CA GLU A 442 -4.56 -45.08 -19.21
C GLU A 442 -4.09 -46.48 -18.77
N GLY A 443 -5.04 -47.40 -18.51
CA GLY A 443 -4.71 -48.69 -17.93
C GLY A 443 -4.02 -48.54 -16.56
N ASN A 444 -2.81 -49.08 -16.46
CA ASN A 444 -1.99 -48.98 -15.26
C ASN A 444 -0.98 -47.82 -15.27
N MET A 445 -1.02 -46.99 -16.28
CA MET A 445 -0.09 -45.86 -16.45
C MET A 445 -0.75 -44.51 -16.19
N LEU A 446 0.00 -43.63 -15.54
CA LEU A 446 -0.31 -42.21 -15.39
C LEU A 446 0.48 -41.39 -16.39
N TYR A 447 -0.14 -40.36 -16.94
CA TYR A 447 0.47 -39.41 -17.85
C TYR A 447 0.12 -37.97 -17.41
N THR A 448 1.05 -37.04 -17.61
CA THR A 448 0.77 -35.62 -17.35
C THR A 448 -0.15 -35.04 -18.41
N LYS A 449 -1.10 -34.21 -17.96
CA LYS A 449 -1.87 -33.32 -18.83
C LYS A 449 -1.19 -31.95 -19.01
N ILE A 450 -0.33 -31.55 -18.06
CA ILE A 450 0.40 -30.29 -18.16
C ILE A 450 1.22 -30.27 -19.44
N LEU A 451 1.13 -29.21 -20.20
CA LEU A 451 1.91 -29.05 -21.44
C LEU A 451 3.40 -28.99 -21.10
N VAL A 452 4.22 -29.82 -21.76
CA VAL A 452 5.66 -29.96 -21.47
C VAL A 452 6.47 -29.82 -22.73
N SER A 453 7.56 -29.04 -22.66
CA SER A 453 8.59 -29.00 -23.70
C SER A 453 10.00 -28.90 -23.11
N GLU A 454 11.02 -29.07 -23.96
CA GLU A 454 12.40 -28.89 -23.52
C GLU A 454 12.72 -27.43 -23.24
N LEU A 455 13.51 -27.13 -22.21
CA LEU A 455 13.93 -25.80 -21.82
C LEU A 455 14.66 -25.05 -22.95
N LYS A 456 15.37 -25.77 -23.79
CA LYS A 456 16.09 -25.24 -24.97
C LYS A 456 15.16 -24.79 -26.09
N SER A 457 13.93 -25.31 -26.10
CA SER A 457 12.94 -25.09 -27.15
C SER A 457 11.97 -23.98 -26.72
N ARG A 458 12.49 -22.80 -26.43
CA ARG A 458 11.65 -21.61 -26.11
C ARG A 458 10.87 -21.05 -27.31
N ASP A 459 11.12 -21.58 -28.50
CA ASP A 459 10.56 -21.16 -29.79
C ASP A 459 9.03 -21.32 -29.89
N LEU A 460 8.37 -22.05 -28.94
CA LEU A 460 6.91 -22.11 -28.89
C LEU A 460 6.29 -20.71 -28.74
N PHE A 461 6.93 -19.85 -27.98
CA PHE A 461 6.49 -18.47 -27.80
C PHE A 461 6.68 -17.63 -29.06
N ASP A 462 7.65 -17.96 -29.92
CA ASP A 462 7.94 -17.23 -31.15
C ASP A 462 6.75 -17.23 -32.10
N ILE A 463 5.94 -18.30 -32.10
CA ILE A 463 4.71 -18.35 -32.88
C ILE A 463 3.77 -17.22 -32.44
N SER A 464 3.54 -17.04 -31.15
CA SER A 464 2.66 -15.99 -30.62
C SER A 464 3.31 -14.59 -30.70
N TYR A 465 4.63 -14.50 -30.54
CA TYR A 465 5.37 -13.24 -30.70
C TYR A 465 5.49 -12.78 -32.15
N SER A 466 5.22 -13.66 -33.12
CA SER A 466 5.17 -13.28 -34.54
C SER A 466 3.89 -12.56 -34.93
N LEU A 467 2.89 -12.48 -34.04
CA LEU A 467 1.75 -11.59 -34.22
C LEU A 467 2.23 -10.15 -34.24
N ASP A 468 2.12 -9.51 -35.42
CA ASP A 468 2.66 -8.19 -35.63
C ASP A 468 1.85 -7.14 -34.85
N VAL A 469 2.53 -6.30 -34.07
CA VAL A 469 1.95 -5.16 -33.36
C VAL A 469 1.19 -4.20 -34.30
N SER A 470 1.56 -4.13 -35.58
CA SER A 470 0.88 -3.32 -36.59
C SER A 470 -0.57 -3.74 -36.87
N CYS A 471 -0.91 -5.00 -36.56
CA CYS A 471 -2.29 -5.49 -36.67
C CYS A 471 -3.26 -4.73 -35.74
N PHE A 472 -2.74 -4.10 -34.69
CA PHE A 472 -3.52 -3.31 -33.73
C PHE A 472 -3.27 -1.80 -33.85
N ALA A 473 -2.63 -1.32 -34.91
CA ALA A 473 -2.14 0.06 -34.99
C ALA A 473 -3.27 1.11 -34.83
N GLU A 474 -4.42 0.91 -35.46
CA GLU A 474 -5.56 1.83 -35.36
C GLU A 474 -6.16 1.86 -33.95
N GLU A 475 -6.37 0.68 -33.36
CA GLU A 475 -6.92 0.54 -32.02
C GLU A 475 -5.96 1.07 -30.95
N ALA A 476 -4.67 0.82 -31.14
CA ALA A 476 -3.62 1.28 -30.23
C ALA A 476 -3.48 2.80 -30.27
N GLU A 477 -3.57 3.40 -31.46
CA GLU A 477 -3.52 4.87 -31.63
C GLU A 477 -4.66 5.56 -30.91
N ASP A 478 -5.91 5.13 -31.15
CA ASP A 478 -7.10 5.69 -30.51
C ASP A 478 -7.09 5.52 -28.99
N THR A 479 -6.67 4.34 -28.51
CA THR A 479 -6.58 4.07 -27.08
C THR A 479 -5.49 4.89 -26.41
N ALA A 480 -4.29 4.98 -27.02
CA ALA A 480 -3.16 5.73 -26.49
C ALA A 480 -3.45 7.23 -26.42
N GLU A 481 -4.10 7.81 -27.44
CA GLU A 481 -4.49 9.22 -27.45
C GLU A 481 -5.38 9.55 -26.25
N LYS A 482 -6.42 8.76 -26.03
CA LYS A 482 -7.39 8.96 -24.95
C LYS A 482 -6.74 8.72 -23.57
N LEU A 483 -5.92 7.67 -23.41
CA LEU A 483 -5.19 7.40 -22.19
C LEU A 483 -4.21 8.52 -21.86
N SER A 484 -3.45 9.01 -22.85
CA SER A 484 -2.50 10.10 -22.62
C SER A 484 -3.19 11.37 -22.11
N SER A 485 -4.35 11.69 -22.66
CA SER A 485 -5.16 12.82 -22.24
C SER A 485 -5.69 12.64 -20.81
N LEU A 486 -6.14 11.43 -20.48
CA LEU A 486 -6.62 11.07 -19.15
C LEU A 486 -5.48 11.15 -18.11
N PHE A 487 -4.33 10.55 -18.39
CA PHE A 487 -3.19 10.52 -17.49
C PHE A 487 -2.60 11.91 -17.24
N LYS A 488 -2.40 12.71 -18.28
CA LYS A 488 -1.91 14.09 -18.15
C LYS A 488 -2.84 14.98 -17.32
N LYS A 489 -4.13 14.70 -17.31
CA LYS A 489 -5.11 15.42 -16.51
C LYS A 489 -5.16 14.96 -15.05
N SER A 490 -4.88 13.68 -14.81
CA SER A 490 -5.13 13.04 -13.51
C SER A 490 -3.87 12.79 -12.70
N ILE A 491 -2.70 12.69 -13.35
CA ILE A 491 -1.40 12.45 -12.72
C ILE A 491 -0.63 13.77 -12.67
N PRO A 492 -0.04 14.14 -11.53
CA PRO A 492 0.82 15.30 -11.44
C PRO A 492 1.96 15.28 -12.46
N GLU A 493 2.32 16.43 -13.01
CA GLU A 493 3.33 16.55 -14.08
C GLU A 493 4.68 15.94 -13.70
N TYR A 494 5.11 16.11 -12.45
CA TYR A 494 6.37 15.53 -11.97
C TYR A 494 6.38 14.00 -11.89
N LEU A 495 5.21 13.32 -12.03
CA LEU A 495 5.07 11.88 -12.12
C LEU A 495 4.82 11.36 -13.55
N TRP A 496 4.79 12.24 -14.56
CA TRP A 496 4.56 11.78 -15.94
C TRP A 496 5.65 10.84 -16.46
N GLY A 497 6.86 10.89 -15.91
CA GLY A 497 7.89 9.89 -16.20
C GLY A 497 7.52 8.46 -15.79
N GLU A 498 6.52 8.31 -14.93
CA GLU A 498 6.01 7.02 -14.43
C GLU A 498 4.71 6.56 -15.12
N TRP A 499 4.38 7.15 -16.28
CA TRP A 499 3.19 6.82 -17.06
C TRP A 499 3.02 5.32 -17.34
N GLN A 500 4.11 4.58 -17.43
CA GLN A 500 4.11 3.13 -17.64
C GLN A 500 3.36 2.39 -16.53
N TYR A 501 3.43 2.86 -15.29
CA TYR A 501 2.69 2.28 -14.17
C TYR A 501 1.19 2.54 -14.29
N ALA A 502 0.80 3.77 -14.67
CA ALA A 502 -0.60 4.07 -14.96
C ALA A 502 -1.16 3.21 -16.10
N ASN A 503 -0.35 3.01 -17.14
CA ASN A 503 -0.72 2.16 -18.26
C ASN A 503 -0.81 0.67 -17.86
N SER A 504 0.07 0.19 -16.99
CA SER A 504 0.00 -1.17 -16.45
C SER A 504 -1.27 -1.40 -15.64
N LEU A 505 -1.71 -0.41 -14.86
CA LEU A 505 -2.99 -0.47 -14.15
C LEU A 505 -4.17 -0.48 -15.14
N ALA A 506 -4.14 0.37 -16.15
CA ALA A 506 -5.21 0.50 -17.14
C ALA A 506 -5.42 -0.79 -17.97
N ASN A 507 -4.36 -1.53 -18.27
CA ASN A 507 -4.44 -2.73 -19.10
C ASN A 507 -4.71 -4.03 -18.33
N MET A 508 -4.83 -3.99 -17.00
CA MET A 508 -5.08 -5.18 -16.17
C MET A 508 -6.25 -6.05 -16.63
N PRO A 509 -7.39 -5.51 -17.08
CA PRO A 509 -8.52 -6.32 -17.49
C PRO A 509 -8.37 -6.98 -18.86
N VAL A 510 -7.33 -6.64 -19.65
CA VAL A 510 -7.22 -7.08 -21.06
C VAL A 510 -7.11 -8.62 -21.14
N LEU A 511 -6.27 -9.23 -20.33
CA LEU A 511 -6.09 -10.68 -20.32
C LEU A 511 -7.40 -11.40 -19.98
N ASP A 512 -8.05 -10.99 -18.89
CA ASP A 512 -9.34 -11.57 -18.44
C ASP A 512 -10.38 -11.50 -19.54
N ALA A 513 -10.51 -10.34 -20.16
CA ALA A 513 -11.53 -10.09 -21.15
C ALA A 513 -11.25 -10.78 -22.50
N VAL A 514 -10.00 -10.92 -22.90
CA VAL A 514 -9.62 -11.72 -24.08
C VAL A 514 -9.93 -13.19 -23.84
N VAL A 515 -9.61 -13.73 -22.65
CA VAL A 515 -9.94 -15.13 -22.31
C VAL A 515 -11.44 -15.36 -22.30
N GLU A 516 -12.23 -14.50 -21.68
CA GLU A 516 -13.72 -14.60 -21.70
C GLU A 516 -14.27 -14.57 -23.13
N CYS A 517 -13.72 -13.73 -23.98
CA CYS A 517 -14.10 -13.66 -25.38
C CYS A 517 -13.78 -14.98 -26.12
N LEU A 518 -12.59 -15.53 -25.96
CA LEU A 518 -12.21 -16.79 -26.61
C LEU A 518 -13.00 -17.99 -26.08
N ILE A 519 -13.39 -18.00 -24.80
CA ILE A 519 -14.33 -18.99 -24.24
C ILE A 519 -15.70 -18.82 -24.91
N THR A 520 -16.21 -17.62 -25.03
CA THR A 520 -17.50 -17.33 -25.70
C THR A 520 -17.50 -17.78 -27.17
N LYS A 521 -16.37 -17.64 -27.86
CA LYS A 521 -16.18 -18.11 -29.23
C LYS A 521 -15.95 -19.63 -29.34
N GLY A 522 -15.84 -20.33 -28.21
CA GLY A 522 -15.59 -21.78 -28.18
C GLY A 522 -14.17 -22.20 -28.54
N LEU A 523 -13.22 -21.28 -28.53
CA LEU A 523 -11.80 -21.53 -28.80
C LEU A 523 -11.04 -21.98 -27.53
N LEU A 524 -11.46 -21.52 -26.37
CA LEU A 524 -10.94 -21.92 -25.07
C LEU A 524 -12.02 -22.64 -24.26
N THR A 525 -11.62 -23.70 -23.57
CA THR A 525 -12.44 -24.37 -22.56
C THR A 525 -11.77 -24.14 -21.20
N PRO A 526 -12.49 -23.57 -20.21
CA PRO A 526 -11.94 -23.38 -18.88
C PRO A 526 -11.76 -24.70 -18.14
N PRO A 527 -10.89 -24.80 -17.14
CA PRO A 527 -10.75 -25.97 -16.29
C PRO A 527 -12.04 -26.24 -15.52
N GLU A 528 -12.46 -27.51 -15.44
CA GLU A 528 -13.75 -27.93 -14.87
C GLU A 528 -13.95 -27.49 -13.42
N ASN A 529 -12.90 -27.55 -12.59
CA ASN A 529 -12.93 -27.18 -11.16
C ASN A 529 -12.20 -25.86 -10.86
N GLY A 530 -11.87 -25.08 -11.89
CA GLY A 530 -11.07 -23.86 -11.75
C GLY A 530 -9.58 -24.13 -11.50
N LEU A 531 -9.15 -25.39 -11.43
CA LEU A 531 -7.76 -25.85 -11.41
C LEU A 531 -7.59 -26.90 -12.50
N GLY A 532 -6.41 -27.03 -13.09
CA GLY A 532 -6.15 -28.00 -14.14
C GLY A 532 -4.84 -27.73 -14.87
N ALA A 533 -4.59 -28.55 -15.89
CA ALA A 533 -3.45 -28.37 -16.78
C ALA A 533 -3.59 -27.13 -17.67
N GLU A 534 -4.82 -26.67 -17.87
CA GLU A 534 -5.11 -25.42 -18.58
C GLU A 534 -4.40 -24.25 -17.90
N GLY A 535 -3.53 -23.56 -18.64
CA GLY A 535 -2.69 -22.47 -18.10
C GLY A 535 -1.46 -22.95 -17.32
N CYS A 536 -1.22 -24.26 -17.17
CA CYS A 536 0.06 -24.78 -16.68
C CYS A 536 0.97 -25.15 -17.85
N TYR A 537 2.24 -24.79 -17.74
CA TYR A 537 3.27 -25.10 -18.71
C TYR A 537 4.58 -25.46 -18.02
N MET A 538 5.19 -26.55 -18.47
CA MET A 538 6.41 -27.08 -17.89
C MET A 538 7.54 -27.08 -18.92
N LEU A 539 8.65 -26.49 -18.55
CA LEU A 539 9.92 -26.55 -19.28
C LEU A 539 10.87 -27.49 -18.51
N VAL A 540 11.47 -28.42 -19.18
CA VAL A 540 12.40 -29.40 -18.57
C VAL A 540 13.71 -29.48 -19.34
N ASP A 541 14.84 -29.65 -18.64
CA ASP A 541 16.15 -29.98 -19.20
C ASP A 541 16.63 -31.30 -18.59
N LYS A 542 17.22 -32.21 -19.42
CA LYS A 542 17.73 -33.51 -19.00
C LYS A 542 19.16 -33.45 -18.52
#